data_849535cfca21518f3e50ac32bd69eca0
#
_entry.id   849535cfca21518f3e50ac32bd69eca0
#
_cell.length_a   1.000
_cell.length_b   1.000
_cell.length_c   1.000
_cell.angle_alpha   90.00
_cell.angle_beta   90.00
_cell.angle_gamma   90.00
#
_symmetry.space_group_name_H-M   'P 1'
#
loop_
_entity.id
_entity.type
_entity.pdbx_description
1 polymer ?
#
loop_
_entity_poly.entity_id
_entity_poly.type
_entity_poly.pdbx_seq_one_letter_code
_entity_poly.pdbx_strand_id
1 'polypeptide(L)'
;MKVATLLGERFKKAPADCVFDSQALMVRGGYIKSVGTGLFSFFMPAKRIAKKIENIIREEMDRIDGQEVMFPVVMPGSLWQESGRYTSIGSELLRFKDRNGIDMVLGMTHEEAAVQLARDAAKSYTQYPFMIYQIQTKFRDEPRSRGGLIRTREFTMKDAYSFHTSQEDLEQYYAKAYHAYDRIFARAGVPQVVAVKSDSGMMGGRVSHEFMLLTDIGEDTIVICPECGYRSNSEAADCIVHNEEYPIEPLEEVYTPDQKTIEDVCNFLHKSPLQSCKAVLYQRNMDDSLVIVFLRGDLEVNETKLRNLLCAEMHAATVTPEMGVCAGFIGPKGLPEGITVVYDESLKTLNSFVAGANKENYHYKGMNMARDLGEVKYDSVAKATAGGICPVCGKHSITISRGIEVGNIFQLGTKYTESMNMQYLDSDNTLKYPIMGCYGIGVGRLIASVCEVSHDDYGPIWPITIAPWQVQVCALRVADENVRRVADKVYEDLKKAGVEVIYDDRNISAGVMFSDADLLGVPLRIVVSPKTLERNAIEFASRDKSFKADLNPDNVVAEVKAKIAEMIAALTPED
;
A
#
# COMPACT_ATOMS: atom_id res chain seq x y z
N MET A 1 18.54 -16.43 24.29
CA MET A 1 19.45 -16.42 23.10
C MET A 1 20.68 -15.61 23.43
N LYS A 2 21.88 -15.99 22.94
CA LYS A 2 23.12 -15.22 23.11
C LYS A 2 23.54 -14.58 21.81
N VAL A 3 24.03 -13.33 21.88
CA VAL A 3 24.48 -12.58 20.67
C VAL A 3 25.70 -13.28 20.02
N ALA A 4 26.59 -13.87 20.82
CA ALA A 4 27.74 -14.61 20.32
C ALA A 4 27.42 -15.76 19.36
N THR A 5 26.19 -16.31 19.43
CA THR A 5 25.72 -17.42 18.59
C THR A 5 24.63 -16.99 17.60
N LEU A 6 24.29 -15.71 17.54
CA LEU A 6 23.31 -15.18 16.61
C LEU A 6 23.90 -15.10 15.21
N LEU A 7 23.32 -15.86 14.26
CA LEU A 7 23.70 -15.79 12.86
C LEU A 7 23.34 -14.42 12.25
N GLY A 8 24.24 -13.89 11.44
CA GLY A 8 24.14 -12.58 10.80
C GLY A 8 25.06 -11.56 11.46
N GLU A 9 25.87 -10.90 10.64
CA GLU A 9 26.77 -9.85 11.08
C GLU A 9 26.06 -8.49 11.10
N ARG A 10 26.54 -7.58 11.95
CA ARG A 10 26.15 -6.18 11.97
C ARG A 10 27.21 -5.34 11.29
N PHE A 11 26.78 -4.45 10.40
CA PHE A 11 27.69 -3.66 9.56
C PHE A 11 27.60 -2.18 9.90
N LYS A 12 28.76 -1.51 9.94
CA LYS A 12 28.82 -0.09 10.21
C LYS A 12 28.23 0.74 9.04
N LYS A 13 28.44 0.31 7.80
CA LYS A 13 27.99 1.02 6.60
C LYS A 13 26.92 0.23 5.87
N ALA A 14 25.92 0.92 5.33
CA ALA A 14 24.94 0.34 4.44
C ALA A 14 25.59 -0.01 3.08
N PRO A 15 25.10 -1.05 2.38
CA PRO A 15 25.40 -1.24 0.96
C PRO A 15 24.98 -0.02 0.14
N ALA A 16 25.69 0.23 -0.98
CA ALA A 16 25.47 1.43 -1.80
C ALA A 16 24.13 1.42 -2.58
N ASP A 17 23.50 0.26 -2.69
CA ASP A 17 22.23 0.03 -3.38
C ASP A 17 20.99 0.20 -2.48
N CYS A 18 21.18 0.51 -1.21
CA CYS A 18 20.06 0.80 -0.29
C CYS A 18 19.53 2.21 -0.54
N VAL A 19 18.27 2.29 -0.97
CA VAL A 19 17.58 3.55 -1.29
C VAL A 19 16.81 4.10 -0.09
N PHE A 20 16.27 3.21 0.78
CA PHE A 20 15.48 3.56 1.94
C PHE A 20 16.19 3.22 3.25
N ASP A 21 15.91 4.00 4.30
CA ASP A 21 16.53 3.79 5.61
C ASP A 21 16.15 2.43 6.21
N SER A 22 14.92 1.99 6.07
CA SER A 22 14.49 0.64 6.48
C SER A 22 15.30 -0.45 5.82
N GLN A 23 15.55 -0.37 4.51
CA GLN A 23 16.39 -1.33 3.81
C GLN A 23 17.83 -1.32 4.35
N ALA A 24 18.41 -0.13 4.46
CA ALA A 24 19.78 0.05 4.94
C ALA A 24 19.96 -0.51 6.37
N LEU A 25 19.04 -0.18 7.27
CA LEU A 25 19.07 -0.62 8.67
C LEU A 25 18.84 -2.12 8.81
N MET A 26 17.91 -2.69 8.06
CA MET A 26 17.62 -4.13 8.11
C MET A 26 18.77 -4.98 7.55
N VAL A 27 19.48 -4.50 6.52
CA VAL A 27 20.69 -5.18 6.02
C VAL A 27 21.82 -5.03 7.02
N ARG A 28 22.08 -3.82 7.51
CA ARG A 28 23.14 -3.53 8.51
C ARG A 28 22.93 -4.30 9.81
N GLY A 29 21.70 -4.40 10.28
CA GLY A 29 21.34 -5.08 11.54
C GLY A 29 21.33 -6.61 11.46
N GLY A 30 21.53 -7.20 10.26
CA GLY A 30 21.47 -8.64 10.08
C GLY A 30 20.05 -9.19 10.18
N TYR A 31 19.07 -8.49 9.62
CA TYR A 31 17.68 -8.92 9.54
C TYR A 31 17.37 -9.66 8.24
N ILE A 32 17.84 -9.13 7.12
CA ILE A 32 17.59 -9.67 5.79
C ILE A 32 18.88 -9.78 4.98
N LYS A 33 18.87 -10.70 4.01
CA LYS A 33 19.93 -10.86 3.02
C LYS A 33 19.30 -11.03 1.64
N SER A 34 19.73 -10.22 0.69
CA SER A 34 19.32 -10.35 -0.71
C SER A 34 19.82 -11.67 -1.30
N VAL A 35 18.92 -12.37 -1.98
CA VAL A 35 19.19 -13.57 -2.78
C VAL A 35 19.17 -13.23 -4.27
N GLY A 36 18.34 -12.25 -4.63
CA GLY A 36 18.16 -11.72 -5.97
C GLY A 36 17.26 -10.49 -5.91
N THR A 37 17.02 -9.85 -7.04
CA THR A 37 16.15 -8.66 -7.12
C THR A 37 14.75 -8.99 -6.59
N GLY A 38 14.33 -8.33 -5.51
CA GLY A 38 13.04 -8.55 -4.86
C GLY A 38 12.89 -9.88 -4.11
N LEU A 39 14.01 -10.61 -3.87
CA LEU A 39 14.03 -11.90 -3.17
C LEU A 39 14.97 -11.82 -1.97
N PHE A 40 14.45 -12.11 -0.77
CA PHE A 40 15.19 -11.96 0.48
C PHE A 40 15.09 -13.19 1.37
N SER A 41 16.22 -13.59 1.96
CA SER A 41 16.25 -14.48 3.10
C SER A 41 16.12 -13.68 4.40
N PHE A 42 15.36 -14.20 5.34
CA PHE A 42 15.20 -13.62 6.67
C PHE A 42 16.13 -14.31 7.67
N PHE A 43 16.93 -13.52 8.38
CA PHE A 43 17.61 -14.00 9.57
C PHE A 43 16.63 -14.05 10.76
N MET A 44 17.07 -14.64 11.87
CA MET A 44 16.25 -14.84 13.06
C MET A 44 15.54 -13.55 13.56
N PRO A 45 16.18 -12.38 13.62
CA PRO A 45 15.49 -11.16 14.09
C PRO A 45 14.26 -10.83 13.23
N ALA A 46 14.40 -10.78 11.90
CA ALA A 46 13.28 -10.51 10.99
C ALA A 46 12.20 -11.58 11.05
N LYS A 47 12.59 -12.88 11.13
CA LYS A 47 11.60 -13.96 11.23
C LYS A 47 10.82 -13.93 12.54
N ARG A 48 11.44 -13.50 13.66
CA ARG A 48 10.73 -13.30 14.93
C ARG A 48 9.72 -12.15 14.85
N ILE A 49 10.09 -11.02 14.21
CA ILE A 49 9.17 -9.89 13.97
C ILE A 49 8.00 -10.35 13.10
N ALA A 50 8.28 -11.00 11.96
CA ALA A 50 7.25 -11.52 11.06
C ALA A 50 6.24 -12.40 11.82
N LYS A 51 6.73 -13.36 12.62
CA LYS A 51 5.87 -14.26 13.42
C LYS A 51 4.99 -13.50 14.42
N LYS A 52 5.49 -12.43 15.04
CA LYS A 52 4.71 -11.62 15.98
C LYS A 52 3.62 -10.83 15.26
N ILE A 53 3.93 -10.23 14.12
CA ILE A 53 2.93 -9.57 13.26
C ILE A 53 1.89 -10.59 12.79
N GLU A 54 2.30 -11.76 12.33
CA GLU A 54 1.39 -12.85 11.94
C GLU A 54 0.46 -13.26 13.11
N ASN A 55 0.97 -13.28 14.35
CA ASN A 55 0.14 -13.61 15.52
C ASN A 55 -0.85 -12.49 15.87
N ILE A 56 -0.42 -11.21 15.81
CA ILE A 56 -1.33 -10.08 15.98
C ILE A 56 -2.47 -10.16 14.94
N ILE A 57 -2.14 -10.46 13.70
CA ILE A 57 -3.12 -10.62 12.63
C ILE A 57 -4.09 -11.76 12.94
N ARG A 58 -3.61 -12.93 13.38
CA ARG A 58 -4.47 -14.08 13.77
C ARG A 58 -5.45 -13.68 14.86
N GLU A 59 -4.97 -13.08 15.93
CA GLU A 59 -5.81 -12.66 17.06
C GLU A 59 -6.93 -11.70 16.61
N GLU A 60 -6.63 -10.76 15.71
CA GLU A 60 -7.64 -9.82 15.22
C GLU A 60 -8.57 -10.44 14.16
N MET A 61 -8.10 -11.42 13.38
CA MET A 61 -8.98 -12.16 12.45
C MET A 61 -9.91 -13.12 13.22
N ASP A 62 -9.40 -13.80 14.24
CA ASP A 62 -10.20 -14.69 15.09
C ASP A 62 -11.27 -13.89 15.86
N ARG A 63 -10.98 -12.64 16.26
CA ARG A 63 -11.93 -11.73 16.95
C ARG A 63 -13.14 -11.36 16.05
N ILE A 64 -13.00 -11.45 14.74
CA ILE A 64 -14.07 -11.22 13.77
C ILE A 64 -14.56 -12.52 13.10
N ASP A 65 -14.44 -13.64 13.81
CA ASP A 65 -14.92 -14.97 13.43
C ASP A 65 -14.24 -15.53 12.16
N GLY A 66 -12.98 -15.16 11.90
CA GLY A 66 -12.19 -15.70 10.79
C GLY A 66 -11.71 -17.12 11.04
N GLN A 67 -11.67 -17.93 10.01
CA GLN A 67 -11.18 -19.31 10.04
C GLN A 67 -9.86 -19.43 9.29
N GLU A 68 -8.76 -19.75 9.98
CA GLU A 68 -7.47 -19.94 9.34
C GLU A 68 -7.46 -21.22 8.51
N VAL A 69 -7.16 -21.11 7.24
CA VAL A 69 -7.00 -22.20 6.26
C VAL A 69 -5.63 -22.10 5.59
N MET A 70 -5.32 -23.02 4.68
CA MET A 70 -4.12 -22.95 3.87
C MET A 70 -4.41 -23.37 2.43
N PHE A 71 -4.08 -22.51 1.48
CA PHE A 71 -4.13 -22.80 0.05
C PHE A 71 -2.72 -23.13 -0.48
N PRO A 72 -2.60 -23.96 -1.54
CA PRO A 72 -1.31 -24.21 -2.17
C PRO A 72 -0.80 -22.95 -2.89
N VAL A 73 0.53 -22.72 -2.86
CA VAL A 73 1.18 -21.63 -3.61
C VAL A 73 1.22 -21.95 -5.11
N VAL A 74 1.42 -23.23 -5.46
CA VAL A 74 1.41 -23.72 -6.84
C VAL A 74 0.02 -24.22 -7.16
N MET A 75 -0.60 -23.64 -8.16
CA MET A 75 -1.99 -23.97 -8.55
C MET A 75 -2.09 -24.34 -10.03
N PRO A 76 -3.05 -25.22 -10.40
CA PRO A 76 -3.35 -25.49 -11.81
C PRO A 76 -3.80 -24.22 -12.53
N GLY A 77 -3.32 -24.02 -13.76
CA GLY A 77 -3.77 -22.92 -14.62
C GLY A 77 -5.26 -22.96 -14.92
N SER A 78 -5.86 -24.16 -14.96
CA SER A 78 -7.31 -24.34 -15.16
C SER A 78 -8.16 -23.61 -14.12
N LEU A 79 -7.72 -23.56 -12.86
CA LEU A 79 -8.43 -22.83 -11.79
C LEU A 79 -8.49 -21.32 -12.08
N TRP A 80 -7.42 -20.76 -12.62
CA TRP A 80 -7.34 -19.35 -13.04
C TRP A 80 -8.06 -19.08 -14.36
N GLN A 81 -8.22 -20.10 -15.21
CA GLN A 81 -9.04 -20.03 -16.41
C GLN A 81 -10.53 -19.94 -16.08
N GLU A 82 -11.01 -20.63 -15.03
CA GLU A 82 -12.40 -20.53 -14.55
C GLU A 82 -12.78 -19.06 -14.20
N SER A 83 -11.89 -18.31 -13.56
CA SER A 83 -12.12 -16.88 -13.23
C SER A 83 -11.88 -15.93 -14.42
N GLY A 84 -11.33 -16.42 -15.53
CA GLY A 84 -10.88 -15.60 -16.66
C GLY A 84 -9.58 -14.85 -16.44
N ARG A 85 -8.96 -14.97 -15.25
CA ARG A 85 -7.74 -14.21 -14.89
C ARG A 85 -6.46 -14.82 -15.44
N TYR A 86 -6.47 -16.05 -15.90
CA TYR A 86 -5.28 -16.67 -16.51
C TYR A 86 -4.73 -15.87 -17.69
N THR A 87 -5.61 -15.27 -18.50
CA THR A 87 -5.25 -14.48 -19.69
C THR A 87 -5.32 -12.98 -19.48
N SER A 88 -6.20 -12.50 -18.58
CA SER A 88 -6.39 -11.06 -18.36
C SER A 88 -5.31 -10.42 -17.48
N ILE A 89 -4.61 -11.20 -16.64
CA ILE A 89 -3.46 -10.68 -15.89
C ILE A 89 -2.22 -10.75 -16.77
N GLY A 90 -1.40 -9.69 -16.72
CA GLY A 90 -0.16 -9.58 -17.49
C GLY A 90 0.96 -10.51 -17.01
N SER A 91 2.20 -10.10 -17.26
CA SER A 91 3.43 -10.87 -16.93
C SER A 91 3.69 -11.01 -15.42
N GLU A 92 2.99 -10.26 -14.59
CA GLU A 92 3.10 -10.37 -13.12
C GLU A 92 2.68 -11.73 -12.58
N LEU A 93 1.74 -12.41 -13.25
CA LEU A 93 1.38 -13.78 -12.94
C LEU A 93 2.43 -14.73 -13.55
N LEU A 94 3.23 -15.38 -12.71
CA LEU A 94 4.19 -16.37 -13.17
C LEU A 94 3.48 -17.66 -13.60
N ARG A 95 3.62 -17.99 -14.87
CA ARG A 95 3.07 -19.21 -15.50
C ARG A 95 4.20 -20.15 -15.88
N PHE A 96 3.98 -21.45 -15.68
CA PHE A 96 4.94 -22.49 -16.06
C PHE A 96 4.20 -23.80 -16.36
N LYS A 97 4.94 -24.78 -16.87
CA LYS A 97 4.40 -26.14 -17.06
C LYS A 97 5.05 -27.10 -16.06
N ASP A 98 4.23 -27.99 -15.52
CA ASP A 98 4.75 -29.11 -14.74
C ASP A 98 5.46 -30.14 -15.64
N ARG A 99 6.02 -31.22 -15.04
CA ARG A 99 6.69 -32.30 -15.79
C ARG A 99 5.79 -33.05 -16.77
N ASN A 100 4.47 -32.96 -16.60
CA ASN A 100 3.46 -33.60 -17.45
C ASN A 100 2.93 -32.65 -18.54
N GLY A 101 3.44 -31.41 -18.61
CA GLY A 101 3.01 -30.39 -19.55
C GLY A 101 1.74 -29.64 -19.14
N ILE A 102 1.25 -29.80 -17.91
CA ILE A 102 0.08 -29.12 -17.38
C ILE A 102 0.46 -27.67 -17.06
N ASP A 103 -0.39 -26.72 -17.47
CA ASP A 103 -0.23 -25.30 -17.14
C ASP A 103 -0.46 -25.06 -15.65
N MET A 104 0.51 -24.41 -15.04
CA MET A 104 0.55 -24.09 -13.62
C MET A 104 0.82 -22.60 -13.43
N VAL A 105 0.46 -22.08 -12.25
CA VAL A 105 0.78 -20.72 -11.80
C VAL A 105 1.37 -20.71 -10.41
N LEU A 106 2.20 -19.72 -10.10
CA LEU A 106 2.49 -19.34 -8.72
C LEU A 106 1.46 -18.33 -8.24
N GLY A 107 0.85 -18.59 -7.09
CA GLY A 107 -0.20 -17.74 -6.51
C GLY A 107 0.30 -16.31 -6.23
N MET A 108 -0.21 -15.35 -6.99
CA MET A 108 -0.04 -13.93 -6.68
C MET A 108 -1.11 -13.42 -5.70
N THR A 109 -2.22 -14.13 -5.62
CA THR A 109 -3.39 -13.98 -4.74
C THR A 109 -4.19 -15.29 -4.78
N HIS A 110 -5.25 -15.48 -3.99
CA HIS A 110 -5.90 -16.79 -3.88
C HIS A 110 -7.45 -16.71 -3.88
N GLU A 111 -8.06 -15.74 -4.57
CA GLU A 111 -9.52 -15.67 -4.73
C GLU A 111 -10.07 -16.96 -5.32
N GLU A 112 -9.42 -17.48 -6.36
CA GLU A 112 -9.81 -18.71 -7.04
C GLU A 112 -9.77 -19.94 -6.11
N ALA A 113 -8.71 -20.05 -5.32
CA ALA A 113 -8.57 -21.15 -4.35
C ALA A 113 -9.59 -21.06 -3.21
N ALA A 114 -9.90 -19.84 -2.76
CA ALA A 114 -10.92 -19.60 -1.74
C ALA A 114 -12.32 -19.98 -2.26
N VAL A 115 -12.67 -19.58 -3.48
CA VAL A 115 -13.93 -19.97 -4.12
C VAL A 115 -13.99 -21.48 -4.34
N GLN A 116 -12.91 -22.10 -4.82
CA GLN A 116 -12.86 -23.55 -5.02
C GLN A 116 -13.12 -24.32 -3.70
N LEU A 117 -12.50 -23.91 -2.61
CA LEU A 117 -12.70 -24.53 -1.30
C LEU A 117 -14.13 -24.32 -0.79
N ALA A 118 -14.63 -23.08 -0.89
CA ALA A 118 -15.92 -22.67 -0.34
C ALA A 118 -17.11 -23.25 -1.13
N ARG A 119 -17.03 -23.35 -2.48
CA ARG A 119 -18.14 -23.82 -3.32
C ARG A 119 -18.59 -25.25 -3.03
N ASP A 120 -17.68 -26.08 -2.52
CA ASP A 120 -18.00 -27.45 -2.16
C ASP A 120 -18.46 -27.60 -0.71
N ALA A 121 -18.08 -26.65 0.16
CA ALA A 121 -18.35 -26.67 1.59
C ALA A 121 -19.62 -25.89 1.99
N ALA A 122 -20.02 -24.85 1.25
CA ALA A 122 -21.10 -23.92 1.64
C ALA A 122 -22.20 -23.85 0.56
N LYS A 123 -23.16 -24.78 0.61
CA LYS A 123 -24.24 -24.94 -0.39
C LYS A 123 -25.61 -24.47 0.07
N SER A 124 -25.76 -24.04 1.32
CA SER A 124 -27.03 -23.56 1.88
C SER A 124 -26.86 -22.18 2.51
N TYR A 125 -27.85 -21.32 2.39
CA TYR A 125 -27.89 -20.00 3.02
C TYR A 125 -27.60 -20.05 4.54
N THR A 126 -27.92 -21.15 5.21
CA THR A 126 -27.67 -21.34 6.65
C THR A 126 -26.19 -21.43 7.03
N GLN A 127 -25.30 -21.57 6.06
CA GLN A 127 -23.86 -21.64 6.24
C GLN A 127 -23.16 -20.28 6.07
N TYR A 128 -23.90 -19.23 5.73
CA TYR A 128 -23.43 -17.87 5.53
C TYR A 128 -23.90 -16.96 6.69
N PRO A 129 -23.18 -15.86 7.01
CA PRO A 129 -21.88 -15.50 6.42
C PRO A 129 -20.73 -16.29 7.05
N PHE A 130 -19.60 -16.33 6.36
CA PHE A 130 -18.35 -16.84 6.93
C PHE A 130 -17.14 -16.15 6.28
N MET A 131 -16.01 -16.19 6.96
CA MET A 131 -14.73 -15.71 6.46
C MET A 131 -13.64 -16.77 6.68
N ILE A 132 -12.86 -17.01 5.63
CA ILE A 132 -11.66 -17.86 5.66
C ILE A 132 -10.44 -16.99 5.35
N TYR A 133 -9.31 -17.28 6.00
CA TYR A 133 -8.07 -16.55 5.74
C TYR A 133 -6.86 -17.47 5.82
N GLN A 134 -5.77 -17.02 5.20
CA GLN A 134 -4.46 -17.66 5.33
C GLN A 134 -3.37 -16.63 5.55
N ILE A 135 -2.22 -17.10 6.04
CA ILE A 135 -0.97 -16.37 6.03
C ILE A 135 0.03 -17.21 5.22
N GLN A 136 0.22 -16.83 3.96
CA GLN A 136 0.93 -17.67 2.99
C GLN A 136 1.80 -16.83 2.06
N THR A 137 2.85 -17.45 1.53
CA THR A 137 3.72 -16.88 0.50
C THR A 137 2.92 -16.56 -0.78
N LYS A 138 3.22 -15.42 -1.37
CA LYS A 138 2.78 -14.98 -2.68
C LYS A 138 3.99 -14.74 -3.57
N PHE A 139 3.79 -14.93 -4.87
CA PHE A 139 4.77 -14.55 -5.86
C PHE A 139 4.14 -13.65 -6.92
N ARG A 140 4.73 -12.46 -7.11
CA ARG A 140 4.39 -11.52 -8.17
C ARG A 140 5.65 -11.19 -8.94
N ASP A 141 5.66 -11.40 -10.26
CA ASP A 141 6.82 -11.10 -11.09
C ASP A 141 6.95 -9.58 -11.31
N GLU A 142 7.20 -8.90 -10.21
CA GLU A 142 7.26 -7.45 -10.09
C GLU A 142 8.44 -6.88 -10.88
N PRO A 143 8.19 -6.06 -11.91
CA PRO A 143 9.25 -5.55 -12.78
C PRO A 143 10.16 -4.52 -12.10
N ARG A 144 9.68 -3.85 -11.04
CA ARG A 144 10.37 -2.74 -10.36
C ARG A 144 10.51 -2.98 -8.86
N SER A 145 11.01 -4.15 -8.47
CA SER A 145 11.31 -4.43 -7.06
C SER A 145 12.35 -3.45 -6.50
N ARG A 146 12.05 -2.83 -5.35
CA ARG A 146 12.93 -1.84 -4.70
C ARG A 146 12.60 -1.64 -3.23
N GLY A 147 13.46 -0.94 -2.49
CA GLY A 147 13.23 -0.57 -1.09
C GLY A 147 13.22 -1.75 -0.13
N GLY A 148 14.06 -2.77 -0.35
CA GLY A 148 14.11 -3.94 0.53
C GLY A 148 12.79 -4.68 0.55
N LEU A 149 12.10 -4.74 1.71
CA LEU A 149 10.84 -5.45 1.87
C LEU A 149 9.60 -4.60 1.48
N ILE A 150 9.76 -3.36 1.04
CA ILE A 150 8.65 -2.50 0.62
C ILE A 150 7.99 -3.07 -0.65
N ARG A 151 8.80 -3.43 -1.66
CA ARG A 151 8.32 -3.96 -2.94
C ARG A 151 9.16 -5.15 -3.39
N THR A 152 8.65 -6.34 -3.14
CA THR A 152 9.31 -7.63 -3.36
C THR A 152 8.54 -8.48 -4.35
N ARG A 153 9.22 -9.49 -4.92
CA ARG A 153 8.60 -10.48 -5.81
C ARG A 153 8.00 -11.64 -5.04
N GLU A 154 8.68 -12.10 -3.98
CA GLU A 154 8.20 -13.13 -3.07
C GLU A 154 7.99 -12.52 -1.67
N PHE A 155 6.80 -12.72 -1.09
CA PHE A 155 6.44 -12.17 0.21
C PHE A 155 5.33 -12.97 0.88
N THR A 156 5.28 -12.89 2.21
CA THR A 156 4.17 -13.43 3.01
C THR A 156 3.04 -12.40 3.08
N MET A 157 1.82 -12.84 2.78
CA MET A 157 0.60 -12.05 2.89
C MET A 157 -0.42 -12.77 3.76
N LYS A 158 -1.10 -12.04 4.65
CA LYS A 158 -2.41 -12.45 5.13
C LYS A 158 -3.43 -12.04 4.08
N ASP A 159 -4.12 -13.00 3.53
CA ASP A 159 -5.26 -12.80 2.64
C ASP A 159 -6.49 -13.51 3.20
N ALA A 160 -7.58 -12.75 3.32
CA ALA A 160 -8.85 -13.22 3.84
C ALA A 160 -9.96 -13.00 2.81
N TYR A 161 -10.96 -13.88 2.84
CA TYR A 161 -12.07 -13.92 1.91
C TYR A 161 -13.35 -14.16 2.69
N SER A 162 -14.29 -13.23 2.62
CA SER A 162 -15.61 -13.37 3.24
C SER A 162 -16.67 -13.63 2.19
N PHE A 163 -17.72 -14.37 2.59
CA PHE A 163 -18.81 -14.79 1.72
C PHE A 163 -20.15 -14.47 2.39
N HIS A 164 -21.06 -13.84 1.65
CA HIS A 164 -22.27 -13.24 2.16
C HIS A 164 -23.45 -13.53 1.26
N THR A 165 -24.67 -13.54 1.83
CA THR A 165 -25.91 -13.70 1.07
C THR A 165 -26.54 -12.37 0.64
N SER A 166 -26.09 -11.24 1.22
CA SER A 166 -26.60 -9.91 0.89
C SER A 166 -25.47 -8.86 0.90
N GLN A 167 -25.68 -7.76 0.19
CA GLN A 167 -24.77 -6.63 0.16
C GLN A 167 -24.68 -5.96 1.55
N GLU A 168 -25.80 -5.86 2.27
CA GLU A 168 -25.84 -5.27 3.61
C GLU A 168 -24.97 -6.07 4.60
N ASP A 169 -25.04 -7.40 4.57
CA ASP A 169 -24.21 -8.25 5.40
C ASP A 169 -22.71 -8.10 5.08
N LEU A 170 -22.36 -8.02 3.78
CA LEU A 170 -20.98 -7.70 3.37
C LEU A 170 -20.53 -6.35 3.93
N GLU A 171 -21.35 -5.31 3.85
CA GLU A 171 -21.00 -3.96 4.33
C GLU A 171 -20.76 -3.95 5.85
N GLN A 172 -21.58 -4.66 6.62
CA GLN A 172 -21.38 -4.82 8.07
C GLN A 172 -20.08 -5.56 8.38
N TYR A 173 -19.79 -6.64 7.66
CA TYR A 173 -18.56 -7.39 7.85
C TYR A 173 -17.32 -6.58 7.40
N TYR A 174 -17.45 -5.85 6.31
CA TYR A 174 -16.41 -4.95 5.82
C TYR A 174 -16.02 -3.89 6.86
N ALA A 175 -17.00 -3.32 7.56
CA ALA A 175 -16.75 -2.39 8.66
C ALA A 175 -16.01 -3.08 9.84
N LYS A 176 -16.40 -4.32 10.21
CA LYS A 176 -15.66 -5.10 11.23
C LYS A 176 -14.21 -5.34 10.81
N ALA A 177 -13.97 -5.72 9.56
CA ALA A 177 -12.63 -5.94 9.03
C ALA A 177 -11.81 -4.64 9.00
N TYR A 178 -12.43 -3.51 8.66
CA TYR A 178 -11.79 -2.20 8.71
C TYR A 178 -11.27 -1.90 10.12
N HIS A 179 -12.09 -2.02 11.15
CA HIS A 179 -11.67 -1.81 12.54
C HIS A 179 -10.63 -2.81 13.02
N ALA A 180 -10.69 -4.07 12.57
CA ALA A 180 -9.64 -5.06 12.87
C ALA A 180 -8.28 -4.62 12.29
N TYR A 181 -8.25 -4.00 11.10
CA TYR A 181 -7.04 -3.46 10.52
C TYR A 181 -6.48 -2.28 11.32
N ASP A 182 -7.32 -1.36 11.79
CA ASP A 182 -6.89 -0.27 12.67
C ASP A 182 -6.18 -0.82 13.91
N ARG A 183 -6.75 -1.87 14.54
CA ARG A 183 -6.14 -2.53 15.70
C ARG A 183 -4.84 -3.26 15.35
N ILE A 184 -4.77 -3.94 14.21
CA ILE A 184 -3.54 -4.61 13.75
C ILE A 184 -2.40 -3.59 13.60
N PHE A 185 -2.65 -2.47 12.93
CA PHE A 185 -1.62 -1.45 12.70
C PHE A 185 -1.22 -0.73 13.97
N ALA A 186 -2.15 -0.40 14.86
CA ALA A 186 -1.85 0.17 16.17
C ALA A 186 -0.97 -0.78 17.01
N ARG A 187 -1.36 -2.05 17.10
CA ARG A 187 -0.61 -3.09 17.83
C ARG A 187 0.76 -3.38 17.19
N ALA A 188 0.90 -3.21 15.88
CA ALA A 188 2.18 -3.29 15.19
C ALA A 188 3.06 -2.05 15.38
N GLY A 189 2.55 -0.99 16.01
CA GLY A 189 3.27 0.24 16.33
C GLY A 189 3.21 1.32 15.25
N VAL A 190 2.22 1.26 14.36
CA VAL A 190 1.96 2.28 13.32
C VAL A 190 0.50 2.77 13.36
N PRO A 191 0.05 3.35 14.50
CA PRO A 191 -1.33 3.82 14.65
C PRO A 191 -1.69 4.99 13.70
N GLN A 192 -0.69 5.62 13.08
CA GLN A 192 -0.85 6.72 12.11
C GLN A 192 -1.20 6.23 10.69
N VAL A 193 -1.35 4.93 10.47
CA VAL A 193 -1.88 4.40 9.21
C VAL A 193 -3.29 4.91 9.01
N VAL A 194 -3.59 5.38 7.81
CA VAL A 194 -4.91 5.91 7.45
C VAL A 194 -5.51 5.13 6.30
N ALA A 195 -6.80 4.84 6.38
CA ALA A 195 -7.51 4.28 5.24
C ALA A 195 -7.88 5.38 4.23
N VAL A 196 -7.69 5.08 2.97
CA VAL A 196 -8.04 5.94 1.85
C VAL A 196 -8.92 5.19 0.86
N LYS A 197 -9.89 5.89 0.25
CA LYS A 197 -10.67 5.32 -0.85
C LYS A 197 -9.74 5.02 -2.02
N SER A 198 -9.89 3.86 -2.63
CA SER A 198 -9.04 3.43 -3.75
C SER A 198 -9.86 2.91 -4.92
N ASP A 199 -9.20 2.78 -6.08
CA ASP A 199 -9.74 2.04 -7.20
C ASP A 199 -9.58 0.53 -6.97
N SER A 200 -10.55 -0.27 -7.37
CA SER A 200 -10.51 -1.72 -7.17
C SER A 200 -9.61 -2.46 -8.18
N GLY A 201 -9.21 -1.79 -9.25
CA GLY A 201 -8.28 -2.31 -10.26
C GLY A 201 -8.63 -3.70 -10.78
N MET A 202 -7.60 -4.53 -10.94
CA MET A 202 -7.74 -5.91 -11.42
C MET A 202 -8.53 -6.83 -10.46
N MET A 203 -8.63 -6.46 -9.18
CA MET A 203 -9.42 -7.23 -8.21
C MET A 203 -10.90 -7.15 -8.53
N GLY A 204 -11.37 -5.99 -8.99
CA GLY A 204 -12.76 -5.69 -9.28
C GLY A 204 -13.58 -5.39 -8.03
N GLY A 205 -14.87 -5.11 -8.22
CA GLY A 205 -15.76 -4.69 -7.14
C GLY A 205 -16.04 -3.19 -7.16
N ARG A 206 -16.91 -2.73 -6.25
CA ARG A 206 -17.40 -1.34 -6.26
C ARG A 206 -16.75 -0.44 -5.20
N VAL A 207 -16.26 -1.03 -4.12
CA VAL A 207 -15.70 -0.30 -2.98
C VAL A 207 -14.38 -0.94 -2.60
N SER A 208 -13.37 -0.12 -2.45
CA SER A 208 -12.07 -0.53 -1.91
C SER A 208 -11.44 0.56 -1.06
N HIS A 209 -10.68 0.13 -0.05
CA HIS A 209 -9.84 1.00 0.75
C HIS A 209 -8.43 0.42 0.83
N GLU A 210 -7.46 1.31 0.73
CA GLU A 210 -6.06 1.04 1.02
C GLU A 210 -5.70 1.66 2.36
N PHE A 211 -4.95 0.92 3.15
CA PHE A 211 -4.39 1.42 4.41
C PHE A 211 -2.98 1.92 4.15
N MET A 212 -2.80 3.24 4.30
CA MET A 212 -1.60 3.95 3.89
C MET A 212 -0.84 4.47 5.10
N LEU A 213 0.43 4.12 5.18
CA LEU A 213 1.37 4.80 6.06
C LEU A 213 1.87 6.05 5.33
N LEU A 214 1.48 7.24 5.81
CA LEU A 214 1.90 8.50 5.19
C LEU A 214 3.39 8.74 5.47
N THR A 215 4.17 8.87 4.40
CA THR A 215 5.62 9.12 4.44
C THR A 215 6.12 9.64 3.10
N ASP A 216 7.10 10.54 3.11
CA ASP A 216 7.63 11.18 1.89
C ASP A 216 8.29 10.20 0.92
N ILE A 217 8.77 9.07 1.43
CA ILE A 217 9.36 8.00 0.60
C ILE A 217 8.31 7.10 -0.06
N GLY A 218 7.02 7.27 0.29
CA GLY A 218 5.91 6.50 -0.25
C GLY A 218 5.86 6.58 -1.78
N GLU A 219 5.46 5.49 -2.41
CA GLU A 219 5.33 5.42 -3.87
C GLU A 219 3.98 5.96 -4.35
N ASP A 220 2.94 5.78 -3.51
CA ASP A 220 1.57 6.12 -3.86
C ASP A 220 1.26 7.58 -3.53
N THR A 221 0.52 8.21 -4.42
CA THR A 221 0.06 9.60 -4.25
C THR A 221 -1.31 9.59 -3.56
N ILE A 222 -1.40 10.30 -2.44
CA ILE A 222 -2.60 10.36 -1.61
C ILE A 222 -3.15 11.78 -1.63
N VAL A 223 -4.44 11.89 -1.95
CA VAL A 223 -5.22 13.12 -1.94
C VAL A 223 -5.94 13.23 -0.60
N ILE A 224 -5.71 14.33 0.11
CA ILE A 224 -6.22 14.54 1.48
C ILE A 224 -6.89 15.91 1.55
N CYS A 225 -8.04 15.96 2.20
CA CYS A 225 -8.64 17.20 2.68
C CYS A 225 -8.49 17.28 4.20
N PRO A 226 -7.65 18.16 4.76
CA PRO A 226 -7.48 18.27 6.20
C PRO A 226 -8.70 18.84 6.93
N GLU A 227 -9.63 19.49 6.21
CA GLU A 227 -10.81 20.12 6.79
C GLU A 227 -11.94 19.15 7.13
N CYS A 228 -12.17 18.13 6.30
CA CYS A 228 -13.26 17.18 6.50
C CYS A 228 -12.79 15.72 6.61
N GLY A 229 -11.50 15.47 6.46
CA GLY A 229 -10.95 14.13 6.51
C GLY A 229 -11.14 13.29 5.24
N TYR A 230 -11.61 13.86 4.12
CA TYR A 230 -11.66 13.17 2.84
C TYR A 230 -10.27 12.68 2.45
N ARG A 231 -10.15 11.40 2.10
CA ARG A 231 -8.90 10.76 1.70
C ARG A 231 -9.15 9.79 0.56
N SER A 232 -8.28 9.84 -0.46
CA SER A 232 -8.32 8.90 -1.58
C SER A 232 -6.93 8.71 -2.16
N ASN A 233 -6.65 7.56 -2.78
CA ASN A 233 -5.48 7.46 -3.63
C ASN A 233 -5.70 8.30 -4.91
N SER A 234 -4.61 8.61 -5.62
CA SER A 234 -4.69 9.48 -6.81
C SER A 234 -5.53 8.90 -7.94
N GLU A 235 -5.71 7.57 -7.98
CA GLU A 235 -6.46 6.88 -9.04
C GLU A 235 -7.97 7.05 -8.88
N ALA A 236 -8.46 7.04 -7.62
CA ALA A 236 -9.89 7.18 -7.31
C ALA A 236 -10.28 8.58 -6.81
N ALA A 237 -9.31 9.50 -6.65
CA ALA A 237 -9.57 10.81 -6.07
C ALA A 237 -10.42 11.69 -6.98
N ASP A 238 -11.41 12.34 -6.38
CA ASP A 238 -12.18 13.40 -7.01
C ASP A 238 -11.72 14.77 -6.49
N CYS A 239 -11.81 15.76 -7.36
CA CYS A 239 -11.51 17.15 -7.06
C CYS A 239 -12.36 18.03 -7.96
N ILE A 240 -13.02 19.03 -7.38
CA ILE A 240 -13.76 20.03 -8.16
C ILE A 240 -12.76 21.07 -8.63
N VAL A 241 -12.77 21.34 -9.93
CA VAL A 241 -11.91 22.35 -10.54
C VAL A 241 -12.64 23.69 -10.54
N HIS A 242 -11.99 24.70 -9.95
CA HIS A 242 -12.49 26.07 -10.02
C HIS A 242 -12.01 26.74 -11.29
N ASN A 243 -12.92 27.38 -12.02
CA ASN A 243 -12.59 28.26 -13.14
C ASN A 243 -12.91 29.71 -12.76
N GLU A 244 -12.01 30.61 -13.12
CA GLU A 244 -12.27 32.05 -13.07
C GLU A 244 -13.21 32.45 -14.20
N GLU A 245 -13.97 33.49 -13.99
CA GLU A 245 -14.78 34.10 -15.06
C GLU A 245 -13.89 34.99 -15.94
N TYR A 246 -13.82 34.67 -17.23
CA TYR A 246 -13.09 35.45 -18.21
C TYR A 246 -14.08 36.24 -19.06
N PRO A 247 -13.65 37.41 -19.61
CA PRO A 247 -14.45 38.12 -20.63
C PRO A 247 -14.76 37.19 -21.83
N ILE A 248 -16.04 37.14 -22.21
CA ILE A 248 -16.47 36.33 -23.34
C ILE A 248 -15.97 36.99 -24.63
N GLU A 249 -15.07 36.33 -25.33
CA GLU A 249 -14.53 36.76 -26.63
C GLU A 249 -15.29 36.05 -27.77
N PRO A 250 -15.38 36.66 -28.96
CA PRO A 250 -15.87 35.95 -30.14
C PRO A 250 -14.91 34.80 -30.49
N LEU A 251 -15.45 33.75 -31.13
CA LEU A 251 -14.61 32.68 -31.67
C LEU A 251 -13.78 33.21 -32.84
N GLU A 252 -12.48 33.12 -32.73
CA GLU A 252 -11.52 33.54 -33.74
C GLU A 252 -10.52 32.44 -34.03
N GLU A 253 -10.30 32.08 -35.30
CA GLU A 253 -9.22 31.22 -35.77
C GLU A 253 -7.95 32.05 -35.94
N VAL A 254 -6.91 31.76 -35.16
CA VAL A 254 -5.67 32.51 -35.10
C VAL A 254 -4.51 31.69 -35.64
N TYR A 255 -3.67 32.27 -36.51
CA TYR A 255 -2.44 31.63 -36.96
C TYR A 255 -1.37 31.66 -35.87
N THR A 256 -0.92 30.49 -35.45
CA THR A 256 0.01 30.25 -34.33
C THR A 256 1.15 29.33 -34.79
N PRO A 257 2.09 29.84 -35.59
CA PRO A 257 3.13 29.02 -36.23
C PRO A 257 4.01 28.34 -35.18
N ASP A 258 4.18 27.03 -35.33
CA ASP A 258 5.04 26.18 -34.49
C ASP A 258 4.68 26.12 -32.99
N GLN A 259 3.53 26.70 -32.59
CA GLN A 259 3.06 26.65 -31.20
C GLN A 259 2.27 25.35 -30.97
N LYS A 260 2.87 24.36 -30.32
CA LYS A 260 2.26 23.01 -30.13
C LYS A 260 1.97 22.65 -28.67
N THR A 261 2.68 23.24 -27.72
CA THR A 261 2.45 23.01 -26.32
C THR A 261 1.46 24.04 -25.74
N ILE A 262 0.79 23.67 -24.66
CA ILE A 262 -0.12 24.62 -23.95
C ILE A 262 0.64 25.88 -23.53
N GLU A 263 1.87 25.75 -23.07
CA GLU A 263 2.70 26.87 -22.64
C GLU A 263 3.03 27.80 -23.81
N ASP A 264 3.47 27.25 -24.95
CA ASP A 264 3.81 28.03 -26.13
C ASP A 264 2.59 28.81 -26.67
N VAL A 265 1.46 28.11 -26.84
CA VAL A 265 0.20 28.71 -27.33
C VAL A 265 -0.31 29.79 -26.38
N CYS A 266 -0.31 29.53 -25.08
CA CYS A 266 -0.76 30.50 -24.09
C CYS A 266 0.14 31.73 -24.04
N ASN A 267 1.45 31.55 -24.09
CA ASN A 267 2.41 32.67 -24.18
C ASN A 267 2.22 33.49 -25.43
N PHE A 268 2.05 32.85 -26.62
CA PHE A 268 1.84 33.51 -27.90
C PHE A 268 0.54 34.32 -27.93
N LEU A 269 -0.54 33.80 -27.37
CA LEU A 269 -1.86 34.43 -27.36
C LEU A 269 -2.10 35.31 -26.12
N HIS A 270 -1.11 35.45 -25.23
CA HIS A 270 -1.20 36.20 -23.96
C HIS A 270 -2.35 35.71 -23.07
N LYS A 271 -2.49 34.40 -22.95
CA LYS A 271 -3.49 33.72 -22.10
C LYS A 271 -2.83 32.87 -21.00
N SER A 272 -3.59 32.55 -19.97
CA SER A 272 -3.15 31.62 -18.94
C SER A 272 -3.40 30.15 -19.36
N PRO A 273 -2.58 29.16 -18.95
CA PRO A 273 -2.91 27.76 -19.09
C PRO A 273 -4.27 27.38 -18.47
N LEU A 274 -4.72 28.08 -17.43
CA LEU A 274 -6.06 27.95 -16.85
C LEU A 274 -7.18 28.38 -17.81
N GLN A 275 -6.85 29.13 -18.84
CA GLN A 275 -7.76 29.63 -19.89
C GLN A 275 -7.52 28.89 -21.22
N SER A 276 -7.19 27.63 -21.15
CA SER A 276 -6.94 26.79 -22.32
C SER A 276 -7.54 25.39 -22.17
N CYS A 277 -7.75 24.75 -23.31
CA CYS A 277 -8.19 23.35 -23.41
C CYS A 277 -7.15 22.57 -24.19
N LYS A 278 -6.70 21.45 -23.63
CA LYS A 278 -5.80 20.52 -24.33
C LYS A 278 -6.50 19.22 -24.69
N ALA A 279 -5.99 18.56 -25.72
CA ALA A 279 -6.38 17.25 -26.17
C ALA A 279 -5.32 16.22 -25.75
N VAL A 280 -5.75 15.11 -25.15
CA VAL A 280 -4.90 13.95 -24.86
C VAL A 280 -5.47 12.75 -25.61
N LEU A 281 -4.62 12.03 -26.32
CA LEU A 281 -5.02 10.97 -27.23
C LEU A 281 -4.64 9.60 -26.70
N TYR A 282 -5.61 8.70 -26.77
CA TYR A 282 -5.45 7.27 -26.43
C TYR A 282 -5.97 6.40 -27.57
N GLN A 283 -5.50 5.15 -27.62
CA GLN A 283 -6.07 4.08 -28.44
C GLN A 283 -6.52 2.93 -27.55
N ARG A 284 -7.68 2.34 -27.87
CA ARG A 284 -8.15 1.13 -27.21
C ARG A 284 -7.31 -0.06 -27.63
N ASN A 285 -6.90 -0.89 -26.65
CA ASN A 285 -6.06 -2.07 -26.94
C ASN A 285 -6.77 -3.15 -27.78
N MET A 286 -8.10 -3.14 -27.82
CA MET A 286 -8.89 -4.19 -28.47
C MET A 286 -9.05 -3.97 -29.99
N ASP A 287 -9.17 -2.74 -30.43
CA ASP A 287 -9.56 -2.41 -31.80
C ASP A 287 -8.81 -1.20 -32.38
N ASP A 288 -7.81 -0.68 -31.66
CA ASP A 288 -7.02 0.52 -31.98
C ASP A 288 -7.86 1.79 -32.23
N SER A 289 -9.14 1.78 -31.83
CA SER A 289 -10.02 2.94 -32.01
C SER A 289 -9.53 4.14 -31.17
N LEU A 290 -9.60 5.34 -31.77
CA LEU A 290 -9.08 6.56 -31.17
C LEU A 290 -10.04 7.11 -30.12
N VAL A 291 -9.47 7.50 -28.98
CA VAL A 291 -10.15 8.21 -27.89
C VAL A 291 -9.44 9.56 -27.68
N ILE A 292 -10.18 10.65 -27.68
CA ILE A 292 -9.66 11.99 -27.39
C ILE A 292 -10.31 12.50 -26.12
N VAL A 293 -9.48 12.88 -25.14
CA VAL A 293 -9.90 13.52 -23.91
C VAL A 293 -9.58 15.00 -23.94
N PHE A 294 -10.60 15.84 -23.78
CA PHE A 294 -10.44 17.28 -23.63
C PHE A 294 -10.58 17.69 -22.18
N LEU A 295 -9.62 18.45 -21.69
CA LEU A 295 -9.60 18.97 -20.33
C LEU A 295 -8.88 20.33 -20.29
N ARG A 296 -9.00 21.05 -19.16
CA ARG A 296 -8.29 22.33 -18.98
C ARG A 296 -6.77 22.14 -19.10
N GLY A 297 -6.09 23.08 -19.71
CA GLY A 297 -4.71 22.93 -20.16
C GLY A 297 -3.67 22.64 -19.06
N ASP A 298 -3.92 23.05 -17.83
CA ASP A 298 -3.04 22.80 -16.65
C ASP A 298 -3.20 21.40 -16.03
N LEU A 299 -4.30 20.68 -16.35
CA LEU A 299 -4.65 19.40 -15.72
C LEU A 299 -4.09 18.21 -16.50
N GLU A 300 -4.02 17.06 -15.87
CA GLU A 300 -3.63 15.79 -16.47
C GLU A 300 -4.78 14.78 -16.42
N VAL A 301 -4.84 13.89 -17.42
CA VAL A 301 -5.82 12.80 -17.45
C VAL A 301 -5.48 11.75 -16.37
N ASN A 302 -6.49 11.34 -15.64
CA ASN A 302 -6.46 10.16 -14.79
C ASN A 302 -6.83 8.93 -15.64
N GLU A 303 -5.84 8.16 -16.05
CA GLU A 303 -6.03 7.02 -16.96
C GLU A 303 -6.90 5.92 -16.34
N THR A 304 -6.84 5.74 -15.02
CA THR A 304 -7.69 4.78 -14.30
C THR A 304 -9.17 5.19 -14.39
N LYS A 305 -9.48 6.46 -14.14
CA LYS A 305 -10.85 6.97 -14.30
C LYS A 305 -11.34 6.85 -15.75
N LEU A 306 -10.48 7.19 -16.71
CA LEU A 306 -10.83 7.07 -18.12
C LEU A 306 -11.09 5.63 -18.54
N ARG A 307 -10.23 4.69 -18.11
CA ARG A 307 -10.43 3.25 -18.33
C ARG A 307 -11.75 2.75 -17.74
N ASN A 308 -12.05 3.14 -16.51
CA ASN A 308 -13.29 2.75 -15.82
C ASN A 308 -14.52 3.34 -16.51
N LEU A 309 -14.46 4.60 -16.96
CA LEU A 309 -15.54 5.27 -17.69
C LEU A 309 -15.87 4.55 -19.00
N LEU A 310 -14.84 4.17 -19.76
CA LEU A 310 -14.99 3.55 -21.09
C LEU A 310 -15.04 2.02 -21.04
N CYS A 311 -14.84 1.42 -19.88
CA CYS A 311 -14.73 -0.05 -19.69
C CYS A 311 -13.76 -0.69 -20.69
N ALA A 312 -12.62 -0.05 -20.96
CA ALA A 312 -11.64 -0.45 -21.96
C ALA A 312 -10.21 -0.19 -21.53
N GLU A 313 -9.31 -1.12 -21.78
CA GLU A 313 -7.87 -0.91 -21.65
C GLU A 313 -7.36 -0.05 -22.81
N MET A 314 -6.47 0.90 -22.51
CA MET A 314 -5.98 1.90 -23.45
C MET A 314 -4.49 2.15 -23.27
N HIS A 315 -3.87 2.66 -24.33
CA HIS A 315 -2.50 3.17 -24.30
C HIS A 315 -2.43 4.55 -24.98
N ALA A 316 -1.38 5.32 -24.71
CA ALA A 316 -1.18 6.62 -25.34
C ALA A 316 -1.07 6.45 -26.88
N ALA A 317 -1.87 7.20 -27.63
CA ALA A 317 -1.87 7.10 -29.08
C ALA A 317 -0.64 7.76 -29.69
N THR A 318 -0.09 7.14 -30.73
CA THR A 318 0.85 7.79 -31.65
C THR A 318 0.07 8.31 -32.84
N VAL A 319 0.00 9.62 -33.00
CA VAL A 319 -0.77 10.24 -34.09
C VAL A 319 -0.15 9.92 -35.45
N THR A 320 -0.98 9.34 -36.34
CA THR A 320 -0.62 9.10 -37.77
C THR A 320 -1.53 9.91 -38.69
N PRO A 321 -1.09 10.21 -39.92
CA PRO A 321 -1.90 10.98 -40.88
C PRO A 321 -3.29 10.35 -41.17
N GLU A 322 -3.38 9.02 -41.10
CA GLU A 322 -4.61 8.25 -41.34
C GLU A 322 -5.71 8.50 -40.31
N MET A 323 -5.34 8.97 -39.11
CA MET A 323 -6.29 9.29 -38.04
C MET A 323 -7.10 10.55 -38.31
N GLY A 324 -6.70 11.35 -39.30
CA GLY A 324 -7.40 12.58 -39.68
C GLY A 324 -7.36 13.69 -38.63
N VAL A 325 -6.44 13.61 -37.65
CA VAL A 325 -6.23 14.64 -36.62
C VAL A 325 -4.86 15.27 -36.76
N CYS A 326 -4.75 16.54 -36.37
CA CYS A 326 -3.53 17.33 -36.54
C CYS A 326 -2.79 17.44 -35.18
N ALA A 327 -1.74 16.63 -34.98
CA ALA A 327 -0.96 16.61 -33.75
C ALA A 327 -0.45 18.01 -33.35
N GLY A 328 -0.67 18.39 -32.09
CA GLY A 328 -0.33 19.69 -31.52
C GLY A 328 -1.40 20.77 -31.77
N PHE A 329 -2.42 20.50 -32.60
CA PHE A 329 -3.47 21.48 -32.99
C PHE A 329 -4.88 20.90 -32.85
N ILE A 330 -5.05 19.80 -32.08
CA ILE A 330 -6.35 19.14 -31.93
C ILE A 330 -7.23 19.95 -30.99
N GLY A 331 -8.46 20.21 -31.42
CA GLY A 331 -9.47 20.92 -30.66
C GLY A 331 -10.84 20.27 -30.73
N PRO A 332 -11.78 20.64 -29.86
CA PRO A 332 -13.05 19.93 -29.70
C PRO A 332 -14.05 20.22 -30.82
N LYS A 333 -13.81 21.26 -31.69
CA LYS A 333 -14.71 21.63 -32.76
C LYS A 333 -14.20 21.12 -34.11
N GLY A 334 -15.03 20.39 -34.86
CA GLY A 334 -14.71 19.94 -36.22
C GLY A 334 -13.83 18.69 -36.28
N LEU A 335 -14.01 17.77 -35.30
CA LEU A 335 -13.35 16.47 -35.30
C LEU A 335 -13.93 15.51 -36.36
N PRO A 336 -13.13 14.58 -36.90
CA PRO A 336 -13.61 13.50 -37.74
C PRO A 336 -14.68 12.65 -37.05
N GLU A 337 -15.58 12.06 -37.84
CA GLU A 337 -16.56 11.12 -37.34
C GLU A 337 -15.89 9.80 -36.86
N GLY A 338 -16.51 9.10 -35.92
CA GLY A 338 -16.05 7.78 -35.43
C GLY A 338 -15.03 7.85 -34.30
N ILE A 339 -14.61 9.03 -33.85
CA ILE A 339 -13.73 9.20 -32.68
C ILE A 339 -14.55 9.23 -31.39
N THR A 340 -14.12 8.46 -30.40
CA THR A 340 -14.68 8.58 -29.03
C THR A 340 -14.14 9.85 -28.37
N VAL A 341 -15.03 10.77 -28.00
CA VAL A 341 -14.65 12.02 -27.35
C VAL A 341 -15.14 12.05 -25.91
N VAL A 342 -14.26 12.42 -24.98
CA VAL A 342 -14.55 12.62 -23.56
C VAL A 342 -14.22 14.05 -23.19
N TYR A 343 -15.18 14.78 -22.60
CA TYR A 343 -14.99 16.12 -22.07
C TYR A 343 -14.92 16.07 -20.56
N ASP A 344 -13.81 16.57 -20.01
CA ASP A 344 -13.64 16.63 -18.55
C ASP A 344 -14.51 17.73 -17.92
N GLU A 345 -14.97 17.51 -16.69
CA GLU A 345 -15.78 18.48 -15.93
C GLU A 345 -15.09 19.84 -15.76
N SER A 346 -13.77 19.92 -15.85
CA SER A 346 -13.02 21.18 -15.80
C SER A 346 -13.38 22.16 -16.91
N LEU A 347 -13.95 21.68 -18.03
CA LEU A 347 -14.41 22.53 -19.14
C LEU A 347 -15.83 23.06 -18.95
N LYS A 348 -16.61 22.49 -18.04
CA LYS A 348 -18.06 22.79 -17.88
C LYS A 348 -18.33 24.24 -17.55
N THR A 349 -17.50 24.84 -16.70
CA THR A 349 -17.63 26.24 -16.26
C THR A 349 -16.63 27.18 -16.91
N LEU A 350 -15.78 26.69 -17.84
CA LEU A 350 -14.79 27.48 -18.53
C LEU A 350 -15.48 28.25 -19.71
N ASN A 351 -15.66 29.54 -19.53
CA ASN A 351 -16.55 30.34 -20.36
C ASN A 351 -15.88 30.97 -21.63
N SER A 352 -14.55 31.08 -21.67
CA SER A 352 -13.79 31.63 -22.82
C SER A 352 -12.36 31.11 -22.75
N PHE A 353 -11.93 30.33 -23.74
CA PHE A 353 -10.63 29.66 -23.69
C PHE A 353 -9.99 29.47 -25.09
N VAL A 354 -8.73 29.05 -25.07
CA VAL A 354 -7.95 28.69 -26.26
C VAL A 354 -7.98 27.18 -26.46
N ALA A 355 -8.16 26.73 -27.71
CA ALA A 355 -8.11 25.32 -28.10
C ALA A 355 -7.51 25.14 -29.49
N GLY A 356 -7.07 23.95 -29.86
CA GLY A 356 -6.66 23.63 -31.22
C GLY A 356 -7.80 23.86 -32.23
N ALA A 357 -7.44 24.19 -33.49
CA ALA A 357 -8.41 24.40 -34.56
C ALA A 357 -8.50 23.22 -35.55
N ASN A 358 -7.92 22.04 -35.22
CA ASN A 358 -7.79 20.85 -36.07
C ASN A 358 -7.11 21.16 -37.42
N LYS A 359 -6.29 22.18 -37.44
CA LYS A 359 -5.57 22.66 -38.63
C LYS A 359 -4.15 23.04 -38.23
N GLU A 360 -3.19 22.61 -39.01
CA GLU A 360 -1.78 22.86 -38.73
C GLU A 360 -1.47 24.36 -38.58
N ASN A 361 -0.80 24.71 -37.48
CA ASN A 361 -0.46 26.09 -37.10
C ASN A 361 -1.65 27.02 -36.84
N TYR A 362 -2.81 26.49 -36.44
CA TYR A 362 -3.97 27.28 -36.04
C TYR A 362 -4.58 26.84 -34.72
N HIS A 363 -5.00 27.83 -33.95
CA HIS A 363 -5.78 27.66 -32.73
C HIS A 363 -7.04 28.54 -32.74
N TYR A 364 -8.07 28.12 -32.03
CA TYR A 364 -9.22 28.95 -31.70
C TYR A 364 -8.93 29.76 -30.44
N LYS A 365 -9.21 31.08 -30.50
CA LYS A 365 -9.28 31.97 -29.36
C LYS A 365 -10.74 32.28 -29.06
N GLY A 366 -11.07 32.51 -27.79
CA GLY A 366 -12.43 32.83 -27.34
C GLY A 366 -13.44 31.70 -27.52
N MET A 367 -12.99 30.43 -27.49
CA MET A 367 -13.88 29.29 -27.59
C MET A 367 -14.76 29.17 -26.34
N ASN A 368 -16.01 28.72 -26.54
CA ASN A 368 -16.99 28.46 -25.50
C ASN A 368 -17.74 27.17 -25.82
N MET A 369 -17.76 26.21 -24.88
CA MET A 369 -18.32 24.88 -25.14
C MET A 369 -19.80 24.94 -25.55
N ALA A 370 -20.63 25.65 -24.81
CA ALA A 370 -22.08 25.70 -25.05
C ALA A 370 -22.43 26.40 -26.35
N ARG A 371 -21.73 27.51 -26.68
CA ARG A 371 -21.97 28.28 -27.91
C ARG A 371 -21.49 27.52 -29.15
N ASP A 372 -20.32 26.88 -29.09
CA ASP A 372 -19.59 26.41 -30.28
C ASP A 372 -19.78 24.90 -30.54
N LEU A 373 -20.19 24.13 -29.53
CA LEU A 373 -20.45 22.67 -29.64
C LEU A 373 -21.88 22.29 -29.27
N GLY A 374 -22.63 23.17 -28.56
CA GLY A 374 -23.93 22.86 -28.03
C GLY A 374 -23.88 22.07 -26.71
N GLU A 375 -24.88 21.24 -26.47
CA GLU A 375 -24.95 20.40 -25.25
C GLU A 375 -24.01 19.19 -25.39
N VAL A 376 -23.08 19.04 -24.44
CA VAL A 376 -22.13 17.93 -24.37
C VAL A 376 -22.18 17.31 -22.97
N LYS A 377 -21.86 16.01 -22.89
CA LYS A 377 -21.68 15.30 -21.62
C LYS A 377 -20.30 15.57 -21.07
N TYR A 378 -20.21 15.84 -19.77
CA TYR A 378 -18.96 16.00 -19.03
C TYR A 378 -18.77 14.83 -18.07
N ASP A 379 -17.54 14.33 -17.97
CA ASP A 379 -17.17 13.26 -17.06
C ASP A 379 -15.93 13.67 -16.24
N SER A 380 -15.82 13.22 -14.98
CA SER A 380 -14.66 13.51 -14.11
C SER A 380 -13.51 12.56 -14.47
N VAL A 381 -12.58 13.02 -15.30
CA VAL A 381 -11.42 12.23 -15.75
C VAL A 381 -10.07 12.92 -15.52
N ALA A 382 -10.05 14.12 -14.95
CA ALA A 382 -8.80 14.76 -14.54
C ALA A 382 -8.25 14.20 -13.23
N LYS A 383 -6.91 14.28 -13.07
CA LYS A 383 -6.25 14.03 -11.78
C LYS A 383 -6.57 15.14 -10.79
N ALA A 384 -6.75 14.78 -9.52
CA ALA A 384 -6.85 15.74 -8.44
C ALA A 384 -5.54 16.52 -8.25
N THR A 385 -5.64 17.82 -7.97
CA THR A 385 -4.49 18.72 -7.81
C THR A 385 -4.47 19.36 -6.43
N ALA A 386 -3.27 19.71 -5.95
CA ALA A 386 -3.11 20.47 -4.72
C ALA A 386 -3.79 21.85 -4.83
N GLY A 387 -4.45 22.30 -3.78
CA GLY A 387 -5.24 23.54 -3.76
C GLY A 387 -6.61 23.42 -4.41
N GLY A 388 -6.97 22.28 -4.98
CA GLY A 388 -8.28 22.02 -5.55
C GLY A 388 -9.41 22.02 -4.52
N ILE A 389 -10.65 22.06 -4.99
CA ILE A 389 -11.84 22.06 -4.13
C ILE A 389 -12.18 20.63 -3.75
N CYS A 390 -12.31 20.40 -2.44
CA CYS A 390 -12.74 19.10 -1.90
C CYS A 390 -14.17 18.76 -2.34
N PRO A 391 -14.44 17.59 -2.92
CA PRO A 391 -15.77 17.20 -3.38
C PRO A 391 -16.77 16.98 -2.24
N VAL A 392 -16.28 16.81 -1.00
CA VAL A 392 -17.12 16.54 0.18
C VAL A 392 -17.51 17.83 0.91
N CYS A 393 -16.55 18.71 1.22
CA CYS A 393 -16.82 19.91 2.00
C CYS A 393 -16.86 21.22 1.18
N GLY A 394 -16.50 21.18 -0.10
CA GLY A 394 -16.54 22.33 -1.00
C GLY A 394 -15.44 23.39 -0.74
N LYS A 395 -14.44 23.10 0.11
CA LYS A 395 -13.37 24.05 0.41
C LYS A 395 -12.16 23.83 -0.51
N HIS A 396 -11.41 24.91 -0.79
CA HIS A 396 -10.09 24.86 -1.43
C HIS A 396 -9.03 24.34 -0.46
N SER A 397 -9.01 23.04 -0.21
CA SER A 397 -8.24 22.45 0.89
C SER A 397 -7.55 21.14 0.50
N ILE A 398 -7.61 20.72 -0.74
CA ILE A 398 -6.94 19.49 -1.18
C ILE A 398 -5.42 19.64 -1.05
N THR A 399 -4.81 18.69 -0.35
CA THR A 399 -3.36 18.51 -0.26
C THR A 399 -2.97 17.17 -0.86
N ILE A 400 -1.73 17.11 -1.33
CA ILE A 400 -1.15 15.89 -1.90
C ILE A 400 -0.06 15.41 -0.96
N SER A 401 -0.12 14.15 -0.57
CA SER A 401 0.85 13.45 0.26
C SER A 401 1.34 12.19 -0.44
N ARG A 402 2.33 11.53 0.14
CA ARG A 402 2.79 10.23 -0.29
C ARG A 402 2.56 9.20 0.79
N GLY A 403 2.45 7.92 0.40
CA GLY A 403 2.25 6.83 1.34
C GLY A 403 2.75 5.49 0.85
N ILE A 404 2.92 4.57 1.80
CA ILE A 404 3.19 3.15 1.56
C ILE A 404 1.91 2.39 1.88
N GLU A 405 1.37 1.64 0.93
CA GLU A 405 0.25 0.73 1.15
C GLU A 405 0.68 -0.44 2.03
N VAL A 406 0.12 -0.54 3.23
CA VAL A 406 0.41 -1.62 4.19
C VAL A 406 -0.68 -2.68 4.25
N GLY A 407 -1.86 -2.40 3.71
CA GLY A 407 -2.96 -3.34 3.59
C GLY A 407 -4.06 -2.78 2.69
N ASN A 408 -4.96 -3.67 2.26
CA ASN A 408 -6.12 -3.30 1.45
C ASN A 408 -7.33 -4.17 1.78
N ILE A 409 -8.52 -3.64 1.49
CA ILE A 409 -9.80 -4.34 1.64
C ILE A 409 -10.71 -4.00 0.47
N PHE A 410 -11.45 -5.00 -0.03
CA PHE A 410 -12.30 -4.88 -1.22
C PHE A 410 -13.67 -5.50 -1.01
N GLN A 411 -14.71 -4.88 -1.55
CA GLN A 411 -16.00 -5.50 -1.80
C GLN A 411 -16.01 -6.02 -3.25
N LEU A 412 -15.77 -7.31 -3.44
CA LEU A 412 -15.59 -7.93 -4.76
C LEU A 412 -16.91 -8.17 -5.51
N GLY A 413 -18.04 -8.18 -4.79
CA GLY A 413 -19.33 -8.58 -5.36
C GLY A 413 -19.37 -10.06 -5.72
N THR A 414 -20.00 -10.40 -6.84
CA THR A 414 -20.17 -11.77 -7.31
C THR A 414 -19.15 -12.17 -8.40
N LYS A 415 -18.18 -11.31 -8.71
CA LYS A 415 -17.22 -11.50 -9.82
C LYS A 415 -16.63 -12.90 -9.89
N TYR A 416 -16.12 -13.40 -8.77
CA TYR A 416 -15.47 -14.72 -8.72
C TYR A 416 -16.47 -15.86 -8.52
N THR A 417 -17.49 -15.65 -7.72
CA THR A 417 -18.51 -16.68 -7.46
C THR A 417 -19.34 -16.98 -8.70
N GLU A 418 -19.67 -15.98 -9.51
CA GLU A 418 -20.34 -16.16 -10.81
C GLU A 418 -19.44 -16.86 -11.83
N SER A 419 -18.21 -16.33 -12.05
CA SER A 419 -17.30 -16.89 -13.06
C SER A 419 -16.90 -18.34 -12.77
N MET A 420 -16.80 -18.71 -11.48
CA MET A 420 -16.44 -20.05 -11.03
C MET A 420 -17.67 -20.90 -10.64
N ASN A 421 -18.88 -20.43 -10.93
CA ASN A 421 -20.15 -21.12 -10.68
C ASN A 421 -20.32 -21.62 -9.22
N MET A 422 -19.94 -20.81 -8.24
CA MET A 422 -20.20 -21.07 -6.84
C MET A 422 -21.61 -20.62 -6.46
N GLN A 423 -22.51 -21.55 -6.23
CA GLN A 423 -23.92 -21.28 -5.91
C GLN A 423 -24.31 -21.90 -4.55
N TYR A 424 -25.24 -21.25 -3.87
CA TYR A 424 -25.91 -21.77 -2.69
C TYR A 424 -27.43 -21.76 -2.88
N LEU A 425 -28.13 -22.66 -2.18
CA LEU A 425 -29.58 -22.68 -2.12
C LEU A 425 -30.06 -21.67 -1.07
N ASP A 426 -30.79 -20.67 -1.50
CA ASP A 426 -31.35 -19.65 -0.61
C ASP A 426 -32.67 -20.11 0.06
N SER A 427 -33.16 -19.35 1.04
CA SER A 427 -34.39 -19.61 1.79
C SER A 427 -35.65 -19.66 0.93
N ASP A 428 -35.63 -19.05 -0.25
CA ASP A 428 -36.69 -19.06 -1.26
C ASP A 428 -36.61 -20.24 -2.24
N ASN A 429 -35.71 -21.22 -2.00
CA ASN A 429 -35.40 -22.36 -2.86
C ASN A 429 -34.84 -21.98 -4.24
N THR A 430 -34.26 -20.81 -4.40
CA THR A 430 -33.52 -20.40 -5.59
C THR A 430 -32.01 -20.55 -5.41
N LEU A 431 -31.28 -20.82 -6.49
CA LEU A 431 -29.82 -20.81 -6.50
C LEU A 431 -29.32 -19.37 -6.70
N LYS A 432 -28.43 -18.92 -5.80
CA LYS A 432 -27.83 -17.59 -5.84
C LYS A 432 -26.31 -17.68 -5.72
N TYR A 433 -25.63 -16.64 -6.20
CA TYR A 433 -24.18 -16.48 -6.04
C TYR A 433 -23.88 -15.70 -4.77
N PRO A 434 -22.98 -16.17 -3.88
CA PRO A 434 -22.58 -15.39 -2.71
C PRO A 434 -21.77 -14.17 -3.13
N ILE A 435 -21.92 -13.11 -2.32
CA ILE A 435 -21.18 -11.85 -2.48
C ILE A 435 -19.89 -11.94 -1.66
N MET A 436 -18.77 -11.55 -2.24
CA MET A 436 -17.44 -11.69 -1.62
C MET A 436 -16.85 -10.35 -1.19
N GLY A 437 -16.10 -10.42 -0.09
CA GLY A 437 -15.08 -9.43 0.27
C GLY A 437 -13.69 -10.07 0.30
N CYS A 438 -12.63 -9.29 0.08
CA CYS A 438 -11.25 -9.73 0.34
C CYS A 438 -10.44 -8.69 1.09
N TYR A 439 -9.46 -9.16 1.89
CA TYR A 439 -8.75 -8.35 2.88
C TYR A 439 -7.29 -8.78 2.97
N GLY A 440 -6.35 -7.95 2.49
CA GLY A 440 -4.93 -8.27 2.36
C GLY A 440 -4.01 -7.43 3.25
N ILE A 441 -2.98 -8.06 3.85
CA ILE A 441 -1.87 -7.39 4.55
C ILE A 441 -0.56 -8.06 4.16
N GLY A 442 0.39 -7.29 3.64
CA GLY A 442 1.74 -7.76 3.34
C GLY A 442 2.65 -7.71 4.59
N VAL A 443 2.99 -8.87 5.16
CA VAL A 443 3.77 -8.95 6.41
C VAL A 443 5.15 -8.31 6.27
N GLY A 444 5.88 -8.61 5.20
CA GLY A 444 7.22 -8.06 4.96
C GLY A 444 7.20 -6.54 4.78
N ARG A 445 6.23 -6.03 4.03
CA ARG A 445 6.04 -4.59 3.82
C ARG A 445 5.70 -3.88 5.13
N LEU A 446 4.87 -4.47 5.98
CA LEU A 446 4.56 -3.90 7.29
C LEU A 446 5.81 -3.83 8.20
N ILE A 447 6.69 -4.86 8.19
CA ILE A 447 7.97 -4.81 8.90
C ILE A 447 8.81 -3.61 8.43
N ALA A 448 9.00 -3.47 7.10
CA ALA A 448 9.77 -2.37 6.54
C ALA A 448 9.15 -1.01 6.86
N SER A 449 7.82 -0.89 6.79
CA SER A 449 7.08 0.33 7.09
C SER A 449 7.24 0.76 8.55
N VAL A 450 7.18 -0.17 9.50
CA VAL A 450 7.47 0.13 10.92
C VAL A 450 8.91 0.60 11.08
N CYS A 451 9.89 -0.08 10.47
CA CYS A 451 11.29 0.32 10.51
C CYS A 451 11.51 1.70 9.91
N GLU A 452 10.80 2.04 8.83
CA GLU A 452 10.95 3.32 8.12
C GLU A 452 10.50 4.52 8.94
N VAL A 453 9.48 4.38 9.77
CA VAL A 453 8.97 5.49 10.60
C VAL A 453 9.43 5.43 12.05
N SER A 454 10.08 4.34 12.46
CA SER A 454 10.52 4.13 13.83
C SER A 454 11.99 3.70 13.88
N HIS A 455 12.89 4.67 13.65
CA HIS A 455 14.34 4.51 13.71
C HIS A 455 15.02 5.82 14.11
N ASP A 456 16.32 5.73 14.40
CA ASP A 456 17.26 6.85 14.47
C ASP A 456 18.52 6.53 13.63
N ASP A 457 19.50 7.43 13.62
CA ASP A 457 20.77 7.26 12.88
C ASP A 457 21.53 5.97 13.25
N TYR A 458 21.23 5.39 14.41
CA TYR A 458 21.94 4.25 14.96
C TYR A 458 21.27 2.92 14.64
N GLY A 459 19.94 2.89 14.44
CA GLY A 459 19.22 1.66 14.16
C GLY A 459 17.70 1.76 14.34
N PRO A 460 16.98 0.64 14.10
CA PRO A 460 15.53 0.58 14.33
C PRO A 460 15.16 0.80 15.81
N ILE A 461 13.94 1.28 16.04
CA ILE A 461 13.31 1.38 17.36
C ILE A 461 12.04 0.52 17.30
N TRP A 462 12.19 -0.79 17.53
CA TRP A 462 11.07 -1.70 17.39
C TRP A 462 10.03 -1.52 18.50
N PRO A 463 8.73 -1.43 18.16
CA PRO A 463 7.65 -1.53 19.14
C PRO A 463 7.74 -2.82 19.94
N ILE A 464 7.46 -2.76 21.26
CA ILE A 464 7.60 -3.89 22.19
C ILE A 464 6.80 -5.13 21.77
N THR A 465 5.68 -4.93 21.09
CA THR A 465 4.75 -5.97 20.62
C THR A 465 5.33 -6.82 19.50
N ILE A 466 6.14 -6.23 18.63
CA ILE A 466 6.72 -6.92 17.46
C ILE A 466 8.24 -7.09 17.54
N ALA A 467 8.92 -6.43 18.46
CA ALA A 467 10.37 -6.50 18.61
C ALA A 467 10.88 -7.95 18.64
N PRO A 468 12.06 -8.24 18.04
CA PRO A 468 12.56 -9.61 17.97
C PRO A 468 12.86 -10.20 19.35
N TRP A 469 13.20 -9.36 20.32
CA TRP A 469 13.28 -9.62 21.76
C TRP A 469 12.75 -8.40 22.50
N GLN A 470 12.23 -8.59 23.70
CA GLN A 470 11.74 -7.49 24.53
C GLN A 470 12.86 -6.80 25.28
N VAL A 471 13.87 -7.57 25.69
CA VAL A 471 15.00 -7.07 26.51
C VAL A 471 16.34 -7.55 25.93
N GLN A 472 17.32 -6.67 25.90
CA GLN A 472 18.72 -7.01 25.66
C GLN A 472 19.56 -6.78 26.91
N VAL A 473 20.26 -7.81 27.37
CA VAL A 473 21.25 -7.71 28.45
C VAL A 473 22.63 -7.53 27.84
N CYS A 474 23.34 -6.48 28.23
CA CYS A 474 24.71 -6.14 27.79
C CYS A 474 25.67 -6.29 28.98
N ALA A 475 26.59 -7.24 28.93
CA ALA A 475 27.63 -7.45 29.94
C ALA A 475 28.93 -6.72 29.54
N LEU A 476 29.14 -5.51 30.07
CA LEU A 476 30.35 -4.76 29.80
C LEU A 476 31.52 -5.30 30.60
N ARG A 477 32.62 -5.64 29.91
CA ARG A 477 33.79 -6.30 30.51
C ARG A 477 33.45 -7.69 31.11
N VAL A 478 32.80 -8.52 30.32
CA VAL A 478 32.35 -9.87 30.71
C VAL A 478 33.48 -10.80 31.24
N ALA A 479 34.74 -10.44 31.05
CA ALA A 479 35.89 -11.09 31.66
C ALA A 479 35.95 -10.89 33.19
N ASP A 480 35.30 -9.84 33.72
CA ASP A 480 35.11 -9.64 35.16
C ASP A 480 34.10 -10.68 35.68
N GLU A 481 34.50 -11.50 36.62
CA GLU A 481 33.65 -12.60 37.15
C GLU A 481 32.38 -12.11 37.82
N ASN A 482 32.44 -10.92 38.50
CA ASN A 482 31.25 -10.36 39.14
C ASN A 482 30.23 -9.86 38.11
N VAL A 483 30.71 -9.17 37.07
CA VAL A 483 29.84 -8.76 35.94
C VAL A 483 29.19 -9.98 35.29
N ARG A 484 29.99 -10.99 34.97
CA ARG A 484 29.48 -12.23 34.35
C ARG A 484 28.42 -12.88 35.22
N ARG A 485 28.71 -13.09 36.50
CA ARG A 485 27.80 -13.72 37.45
C ARG A 485 26.45 -12.99 37.54
N VAL A 486 26.47 -11.67 37.63
CA VAL A 486 25.24 -10.87 37.75
C VAL A 486 24.49 -10.86 36.41
N ALA A 487 25.17 -10.68 35.27
CA ALA A 487 24.54 -10.69 33.96
C ALA A 487 23.91 -12.04 33.60
N ASP A 488 24.62 -13.14 33.91
CA ASP A 488 24.10 -14.51 33.72
C ASP A 488 22.84 -14.73 34.59
N LYS A 489 22.86 -14.28 35.86
CA LYS A 489 21.69 -14.39 36.77
C LYS A 489 20.52 -13.58 36.21
N VAL A 490 20.72 -12.33 35.84
CA VAL A 490 19.67 -11.46 35.26
C VAL A 490 19.07 -12.08 33.99
N TYR A 491 19.91 -12.59 33.09
CA TYR A 491 19.47 -13.24 31.86
C TYR A 491 18.61 -14.49 32.16
N GLU A 492 19.08 -15.37 33.04
CA GLU A 492 18.34 -16.59 33.36
C GLU A 492 17.05 -16.32 34.14
N ASP A 493 17.04 -15.32 35.04
CA ASP A 493 15.85 -14.97 35.83
C ASP A 493 14.76 -14.38 34.91
N LEU A 494 15.13 -13.45 33.99
CA LEU A 494 14.20 -12.91 32.99
C LEU A 494 13.64 -14.03 32.07
N LYS A 495 14.51 -14.92 31.60
CA LYS A 495 14.10 -16.04 30.74
C LYS A 495 13.14 -17.00 31.46
N LYS A 496 13.40 -17.34 32.75
CA LYS A 496 12.50 -18.16 33.57
C LYS A 496 11.16 -17.46 33.79
N ALA A 497 11.15 -16.15 33.88
CA ALA A 497 9.94 -15.33 34.03
C ALA A 497 9.13 -15.16 32.74
N GLY A 498 9.55 -15.79 31.62
CA GLY A 498 8.88 -15.75 30.32
C GLY A 498 9.18 -14.50 29.49
N VAL A 499 10.17 -13.68 29.87
CA VAL A 499 10.59 -12.51 29.10
C VAL A 499 11.41 -12.97 27.90
N GLU A 500 11.13 -12.41 26.73
CA GLU A 500 11.92 -12.63 25.53
C GLU A 500 13.23 -11.82 25.58
N VAL A 501 14.30 -12.46 26.02
CA VAL A 501 15.58 -11.81 26.30
C VAL A 501 16.69 -12.32 25.37
N ILE A 502 17.52 -11.38 24.88
CA ILE A 502 18.80 -11.66 24.22
C ILE A 502 19.93 -11.14 25.08
N TYR A 503 21.04 -11.88 25.12
CA TYR A 503 22.19 -11.59 26.00
C TYR A 503 23.46 -11.40 25.18
N ASP A 504 24.07 -10.24 25.28
CA ASP A 504 25.40 -9.96 24.71
C ASP A 504 26.49 -10.24 25.73
N ASP A 505 27.05 -11.44 25.62
CA ASP A 505 28.11 -11.99 26.45
C ASP A 505 29.50 -11.95 25.77
N ARG A 506 29.62 -11.18 24.67
CA ARG A 506 30.89 -11.06 23.94
C ARG A 506 31.90 -10.18 24.67
N ASN A 507 33.16 -10.59 24.66
CA ASN A 507 34.25 -9.78 25.19
C ASN A 507 34.75 -8.76 24.16
N ILE A 508 33.97 -7.70 23.97
CA ILE A 508 34.21 -6.62 23.01
C ILE A 508 34.12 -5.26 23.70
N SER A 509 34.54 -4.19 23.00
CA SER A 509 34.43 -2.83 23.55
C SER A 509 32.95 -2.41 23.71
N ALA A 510 32.68 -1.58 24.71
CA ALA A 510 31.34 -1.04 24.97
C ALA A 510 30.74 -0.33 23.74
N GLY A 511 31.57 0.41 22.99
CA GLY A 511 31.11 1.12 21.78
C GLY A 511 30.61 0.19 20.70
N VAL A 512 31.29 -0.92 20.44
CA VAL A 512 30.83 -1.95 19.48
C VAL A 512 29.58 -2.64 20.00
N MET A 513 29.54 -3.03 21.28
CA MET A 513 28.36 -3.69 21.89
C MET A 513 27.12 -2.83 21.76
N PHE A 514 27.21 -1.52 22.07
CA PHE A 514 26.08 -0.59 21.99
C PHE A 514 25.67 -0.32 20.53
N SER A 515 26.63 -0.16 19.62
CA SER A 515 26.32 0.00 18.19
C SER A 515 25.57 -1.21 17.62
N ASP A 516 25.97 -2.42 17.98
CA ASP A 516 25.26 -3.64 17.59
C ASP A 516 23.89 -3.76 18.24
N ALA A 517 23.77 -3.34 19.50
CA ALA A 517 22.50 -3.33 20.22
C ALA A 517 21.50 -2.31 19.62
N ASP A 518 21.97 -1.15 19.20
CA ASP A 518 21.15 -0.15 18.53
C ASP A 518 20.68 -0.65 17.17
N LEU A 519 21.52 -1.35 16.41
CA LEU A 519 21.14 -2.00 15.14
C LEU A 519 20.15 -3.15 15.34
N LEU A 520 20.17 -3.86 16.48
CA LEU A 520 19.15 -4.85 16.82
C LEU A 520 17.84 -4.22 17.30
N GLY A 521 17.85 -2.94 17.68
CA GLY A 521 16.64 -2.17 17.98
C GLY A 521 15.75 -2.74 19.09
N VAL A 522 16.31 -3.55 20.00
CA VAL A 522 15.54 -4.17 21.09
C VAL A 522 15.02 -3.07 22.04
N PRO A 523 13.72 -3.02 22.36
CA PRO A 523 13.10 -1.88 23.05
C PRO A 523 13.66 -1.55 24.42
N LEU A 524 14.03 -2.57 25.18
CA LEU A 524 14.55 -2.40 26.53
C LEU A 524 15.98 -2.96 26.65
N ARG A 525 16.85 -2.24 27.31
CA ARG A 525 18.25 -2.61 27.51
C ARG A 525 18.63 -2.60 28.96
N ILE A 526 19.27 -3.67 29.40
CA ILE A 526 19.92 -3.78 30.71
C ILE A 526 21.42 -3.78 30.49
N VAL A 527 22.15 -2.92 31.20
CA VAL A 527 23.61 -2.85 31.16
C VAL A 527 24.17 -3.24 32.53
N VAL A 528 24.95 -4.31 32.54
CA VAL A 528 25.71 -4.76 33.72
C VAL A 528 27.18 -4.35 33.52
N SER A 529 27.73 -3.54 34.41
CA SER A 529 29.10 -3.03 34.34
C SER A 529 29.76 -3.00 35.71
N PRO A 530 31.10 -3.05 35.80
CA PRO A 530 31.78 -2.87 37.13
C PRO A 530 31.31 -1.63 37.86
N LYS A 531 31.21 -0.50 37.13
CA LYS A 531 30.81 0.81 37.70
C LYS A 531 29.40 0.81 38.31
N THR A 532 28.44 0.14 37.68
CA THR A 532 27.08 0.07 38.23
C THR A 532 27.00 -0.92 39.40
N LEU A 533 27.76 -2.01 39.33
CA LEU A 533 27.81 -3.00 40.43
C LEU A 533 28.45 -2.50 41.71
N GLU A 534 29.38 -1.52 41.65
CA GLU A 534 29.90 -0.83 42.83
C GLU A 534 28.80 -0.17 43.67
N ARG A 535 27.70 0.21 43.03
CA ARG A 535 26.51 0.79 43.67
C ARG A 535 25.39 -0.22 43.91
N ASN A 536 25.65 -1.51 43.74
CA ASN A 536 24.66 -2.59 43.77
C ASN A 536 23.47 -2.32 42.80
N ALA A 537 23.76 -1.79 41.61
CA ALA A 537 22.79 -1.42 40.62
C ALA A 537 23.13 -1.98 39.23
N ILE A 538 22.13 -2.06 38.36
CA ILE A 538 22.26 -2.27 36.92
C ILE A 538 21.49 -1.16 36.20
N GLU A 539 22.00 -0.71 35.06
CA GLU A 539 21.31 0.31 34.26
C GLU A 539 20.17 -0.35 33.46
N PHE A 540 19.00 0.25 33.47
CA PHE A 540 17.84 -0.18 32.69
C PHE A 540 17.31 1.02 31.88
N ALA A 541 17.22 0.89 30.55
CA ALA A 541 16.87 1.99 29.68
C ALA A 541 16.04 1.50 28.47
N SER A 542 15.23 2.41 27.91
CA SER A 542 14.57 2.18 26.63
C SER A 542 15.46 2.55 25.44
N ARG A 543 15.24 1.89 24.31
CA ARG A 543 15.97 2.12 23.04
C ARG A 543 15.73 3.52 22.48
N ASP A 544 14.52 4.06 22.64
CA ASP A 544 14.12 5.40 22.23
C ASP A 544 14.62 6.52 23.17
N LYS A 545 15.34 6.15 24.22
CA LYS A 545 15.91 7.06 25.24
C LYS A 545 14.86 7.82 26.08
N SER A 546 13.59 7.45 25.99
CA SER A 546 12.51 8.08 26.77
C SER A 546 12.53 7.68 28.25
N PHE A 547 13.21 6.58 28.58
CA PHE A 547 13.27 6.02 29.93
C PHE A 547 14.69 5.57 30.29
N LYS A 548 15.11 5.87 31.53
CA LYS A 548 16.34 5.36 32.13
C LYS A 548 16.22 5.31 33.65
N ALA A 549 16.66 4.19 34.25
CA ALA A 549 16.69 3.96 35.69
C ALA A 549 17.88 3.07 36.09
N ASP A 550 18.29 3.17 37.34
CA ASP A 550 19.17 2.19 37.99
C ASP A 550 18.31 1.23 38.80
N LEU A 551 18.40 -0.08 38.54
CA LEU A 551 17.66 -1.12 39.24
C LEU A 551 18.56 -1.93 40.17
N ASN A 552 17.99 -2.42 41.28
CA ASN A 552 18.62 -3.46 42.06
C ASN A 552 18.52 -4.80 41.27
N PRO A 553 19.64 -5.54 41.07
CA PRO A 553 19.64 -6.82 40.36
C PRO A 553 18.63 -7.85 40.89
N ASP A 554 18.26 -7.80 42.17
CA ASP A 554 17.31 -8.75 42.78
C ASP A 554 15.83 -8.43 42.43
N ASN A 555 15.52 -7.18 42.04
CA ASN A 555 14.16 -6.76 41.69
C ASN A 555 13.93 -6.65 40.17
N VAL A 556 14.94 -6.95 39.36
CA VAL A 556 14.94 -6.71 37.91
C VAL A 556 13.76 -7.32 37.17
N VAL A 557 13.33 -8.52 37.56
CA VAL A 557 12.23 -9.24 36.86
C VAL A 557 10.90 -8.50 37.01
N ALA A 558 10.59 -8.03 38.21
CA ALA A 558 9.34 -7.32 38.48
C ALA A 558 9.28 -5.99 37.72
N GLU A 559 10.35 -5.19 37.79
CA GLU A 559 10.45 -3.90 37.12
C GLU A 559 10.40 -4.01 35.59
N VAL A 560 11.13 -4.99 35.03
CA VAL A 560 11.12 -5.25 33.60
C VAL A 560 9.73 -5.68 33.11
N LYS A 561 9.07 -6.58 33.83
CA LYS A 561 7.70 -7.02 33.46
C LYS A 561 6.68 -5.89 33.55
N ALA A 562 6.79 -5.04 34.58
CA ALA A 562 5.92 -3.87 34.72
C ALA A 562 6.12 -2.90 33.50
N LYS A 563 7.37 -2.63 33.12
CA LYS A 563 7.65 -1.75 31.97
C LYS A 563 7.21 -2.37 30.63
N ILE A 564 7.39 -3.66 30.44
CA ILE A 564 6.87 -4.37 29.25
C ILE A 564 5.33 -4.25 29.19
N ALA A 565 4.62 -4.47 30.29
CA ALA A 565 3.17 -4.38 30.33
C ALA A 565 2.67 -2.95 30.05
N GLU A 566 3.33 -1.92 30.60
CA GLU A 566 3.06 -0.52 30.30
C GLU A 566 3.20 -0.22 28.79
N MET A 567 4.32 -0.65 28.18
CA MET A 567 4.58 -0.41 26.77
C MET A 567 3.60 -1.16 25.85
N ILE A 568 3.18 -2.37 26.21
CA ILE A 568 2.16 -3.12 25.45
C ILE A 568 0.81 -2.43 25.56
N ALA A 569 0.40 -1.99 26.75
CA ALA A 569 -0.86 -1.30 26.97
C ALA A 569 -0.96 -0.02 26.13
N ALA A 570 0.15 0.73 25.99
CA ALA A 570 0.20 1.95 25.17
C ALA A 570 -0.05 1.70 23.66
N LEU A 571 0.16 0.48 23.18
CA LEU A 571 -0.03 0.09 21.77
C LEU A 571 -1.32 -0.73 21.53
N THR A 572 -2.06 -1.04 22.59
CA THR A 572 -3.30 -1.81 22.49
C THR A 572 -4.47 -0.83 22.52
N PRO A 573 -5.21 -0.64 21.42
CA PRO A 573 -6.41 0.20 21.42
C PRO A 573 -7.44 -0.33 22.43
N GLU A 574 -8.21 0.58 23.02
CA GLU A 574 -9.42 0.22 23.77
C GLU A 574 -10.44 -0.40 22.82
N ASP A 575 -11.24 -1.37 23.30
CA ASP A 575 -12.24 -2.10 22.51
C ASP A 575 -13.37 -1.19 21.99
#